data_7bff5d6bd23ddb6648cd2513004278ef
#
_entry.id   7bff5d6bd23ddb6648cd2513004278ef
#
_cell.length_a   1.000
_cell.length_b   1.000
_cell.length_c   1.000
_cell.angle_alpha   90.00
_cell.angle_beta   90.00
_cell.angle_gamma   90.00
#
_symmetry.space_group_name_H-M   'P 1'
#
loop_
_entity.id
_entity.type
_entity.pdbx_description
1 polymer ?
#
loop_
_entity_poly.entity_id
_entity_poly.type
_entity_poly.pdbx_seq_one_letter_code
_entity_poly.pdbx_strand_id
1 'polypeptide(L)'
;MEEEDEEARALLPSSPVKAGRGASNTPDAPRALSALCDPSHLAHRLLVLLLMCFLGFGSYFCYDNPAALQTQVKRDMQVNTTKFMLLYAWYSWPNVILCFFGGFLTDRVFGIRWGTIIFSCFVCIGQVIFALGGIFNAFWLMELGRFVFGIGGESLAVAQNTYAVSWFKGKELNLVFGLQLSMARIGSTVNMNLMGWLYSKVEASLGSAGHTTLGVTLLIGGITCILSLVCALALAYLDQRAERILHKEQGKTGEVIKLTDVKDFSLPLWLIFIICVCYYVAVFPFIGLGKVFFTEKFGFSSQAASAINSIVYVISAPMSPIFGLLVDKTGKNIIWVLCAVVTTLASHMLLAFTLWNPWIAMCLLGLSYSLLACALWPMVAFVVPEHQLGTAYGFMQSIQNLGLAVISIIAGMILDTRGYLFLEVFFIACVSLSLLSVVLLYLVNRAQGGTLNYSARQREEIKLSHAE
;
A
#
# COMPACT_ATOMS: atom_id res chain seq x y z
N MET A 1 -11.50 -10.94 -26.81
CA MET A 1 -12.96 -10.76 -26.54
C MET A 1 -13.59 -12.06 -26.06
N GLU A 2 -13.27 -13.21 -26.66
CA GLU A 2 -13.68 -14.53 -26.16
C GLU A 2 -12.89 -15.01 -24.93
N GLU A 3 -11.67 -14.52 -24.74
CA GLU A 3 -10.76 -14.93 -23.66
C GLU A 3 -11.10 -14.30 -22.29
N GLU A 4 -11.60 -13.07 -22.25
CA GLU A 4 -12.10 -12.47 -21.01
C GLU A 4 -13.38 -13.16 -20.50
N ASP A 5 -14.16 -13.71 -21.40
CA ASP A 5 -15.38 -14.44 -21.07
C ASP A 5 -15.09 -15.84 -20.50
N GLU A 6 -13.99 -16.47 -20.93
CA GLU A 6 -13.59 -17.79 -20.41
C GLU A 6 -12.97 -17.68 -19.02
N GLU A 7 -12.22 -16.61 -18.77
CA GLU A 7 -11.68 -16.32 -17.44
C GLU A 7 -12.80 -15.94 -16.45
N ALA A 8 -13.80 -15.18 -16.90
CA ALA A 8 -15.00 -14.87 -16.12
C ALA A 8 -15.86 -16.12 -15.84
N ARG A 9 -15.93 -17.07 -16.77
CA ARG A 9 -16.64 -18.34 -16.58
C ARG A 9 -15.91 -19.29 -15.64
N ALA A 10 -14.59 -19.35 -15.70
CA ALA A 10 -13.78 -20.18 -14.81
C ALA A 10 -13.82 -19.72 -13.35
N LEU A 11 -14.20 -18.46 -13.12
CA LEU A 11 -14.25 -17.84 -11.81
C LEU A 11 -15.69 -17.71 -11.25
N LEU A 12 -16.73 -18.01 -12.06
CA LEU A 12 -18.10 -18.09 -11.55
C LEU A 12 -18.30 -19.41 -10.84
N PRO A 13 -19.00 -19.44 -9.69
CA PRO A 13 -19.38 -20.70 -9.09
C PRO A 13 -20.23 -21.49 -10.09
N SER A 14 -19.76 -22.68 -10.44
CA SER A 14 -20.56 -23.59 -11.26
C SER A 14 -21.92 -23.77 -10.62
N SER A 15 -22.99 -23.54 -11.37
CA SER A 15 -24.33 -23.89 -10.94
C SER A 15 -24.33 -25.33 -10.43
N PRO A 16 -24.96 -25.63 -9.31
CA PRO A 16 -24.96 -27.01 -8.83
C PRO A 16 -25.64 -27.90 -9.87
N VAL A 17 -24.85 -28.71 -10.53
CA VAL A 17 -25.39 -29.85 -11.28
C VAL A 17 -26.24 -30.63 -10.26
N LYS A 18 -27.51 -30.79 -10.52
CA LYS A 18 -28.39 -31.66 -9.71
C LYS A 18 -27.80 -33.07 -9.73
N ALA A 19 -26.94 -33.32 -8.77
CA ALA A 19 -26.49 -34.68 -8.46
C ALA A 19 -27.67 -35.43 -7.83
N GLY A 20 -28.04 -36.52 -8.45
CA GLY A 20 -29.08 -37.39 -7.98
C GLY A 20 -28.86 -37.85 -6.53
N ARG A 21 -29.93 -38.01 -5.82
CA ARG A 21 -30.02 -38.52 -4.46
C ARG A 21 -29.13 -39.72 -4.24
N GLY A 22 -28.06 -39.53 -3.52
CA GLY A 22 -27.28 -40.56 -2.86
C GLY A 22 -26.92 -40.05 -1.47
N ALA A 23 -27.71 -40.42 -0.49
CA ALA A 23 -27.44 -40.09 0.89
C ALA A 23 -26.18 -40.83 1.34
N SER A 24 -25.06 -40.14 1.45
CA SER A 24 -23.92 -40.63 2.23
C SER A 24 -23.60 -39.55 3.27
N ASN A 25 -23.83 -39.92 4.52
CA ASN A 25 -23.38 -39.18 5.71
C ASN A 25 -21.86 -39.19 5.75
N THR A 26 -21.21 -38.24 5.07
CA THR A 26 -19.80 -37.94 5.25
C THR A 26 -19.63 -36.69 6.12
N PRO A 27 -18.70 -36.68 7.09
CA PRO A 27 -18.52 -35.56 7.99
C PRO A 27 -18.09 -34.30 7.25
N ASP A 28 -18.53 -33.12 7.73
CA ASP A 28 -18.34 -31.81 7.10
C ASP A 28 -16.87 -31.39 6.87
N ALA A 29 -15.91 -32.02 7.55
CA ALA A 29 -14.50 -31.72 7.44
C ALA A 29 -13.89 -31.96 6.03
N PRO A 30 -14.20 -33.04 5.27
CA PRO A 30 -13.65 -33.25 3.92
C PRO A 30 -14.15 -32.23 2.90
N ARG A 31 -15.36 -31.68 3.08
CA ARG A 31 -15.92 -30.64 2.19
C ARG A 31 -15.27 -29.29 2.41
N ALA A 32 -14.97 -28.92 3.66
CA ALA A 32 -14.26 -27.68 3.98
C ALA A 32 -12.83 -27.70 3.42
N LEU A 33 -12.12 -28.81 3.54
CA LEU A 33 -10.78 -28.97 2.95
C LEU A 33 -10.81 -28.96 1.42
N SER A 34 -11.81 -29.57 0.79
CA SER A 34 -11.99 -29.52 -0.66
C SER A 34 -12.28 -28.10 -1.16
N ALA A 35 -13.09 -27.32 -0.44
CA ALA A 35 -13.37 -25.93 -0.74
C ALA A 35 -12.11 -25.07 -0.63
N LEU A 36 -11.29 -25.25 0.40
CA LEU A 36 -10.02 -24.54 0.57
C LEU A 36 -9.00 -24.90 -0.51
N CYS A 37 -9.07 -26.08 -1.08
CA CYS A 37 -8.16 -26.54 -2.12
C CYS A 37 -8.63 -26.22 -3.55
N ASP A 38 -9.86 -25.79 -3.74
CA ASP A 38 -10.42 -25.46 -5.06
C ASP A 38 -10.20 -23.99 -5.41
N PRO A 39 -9.37 -23.64 -6.43
CA PRO A 39 -9.10 -22.27 -6.81
C PRO A 39 -10.34 -21.47 -7.27
N SER A 40 -11.40 -22.14 -7.70
CA SER A 40 -12.66 -21.49 -8.10
C SER A 40 -13.57 -21.16 -6.91
N HIS A 41 -13.30 -21.74 -5.75
CA HIS A 41 -14.13 -21.57 -4.56
C HIS A 41 -13.78 -20.30 -3.78
N LEU A 42 -14.78 -19.64 -3.20
CA LEU A 42 -14.60 -18.42 -2.41
C LEU A 42 -13.62 -18.62 -1.24
N ALA A 43 -13.65 -19.76 -0.57
CA ALA A 43 -12.77 -20.07 0.56
C ALA A 43 -11.28 -20.04 0.15
N HIS A 44 -10.94 -20.57 -1.02
CA HIS A 44 -9.59 -20.53 -1.57
C HIS A 44 -9.15 -19.10 -1.90
N ARG A 45 -10.05 -18.30 -2.48
CA ARG A 45 -9.79 -16.89 -2.76
C ARG A 45 -9.58 -16.07 -1.49
N LEU A 46 -10.33 -16.36 -0.43
CA LEU A 46 -10.12 -15.73 0.88
C LEU A 46 -8.77 -16.13 1.50
N LEU A 47 -8.33 -17.37 1.33
CA LEU A 47 -7.00 -17.80 1.75
C LEU A 47 -5.90 -17.05 1.00
N VAL A 48 -6.04 -16.90 -0.31
CA VAL A 48 -5.11 -16.12 -1.15
C VAL A 48 -5.09 -14.66 -0.71
N LEU A 49 -6.24 -14.07 -0.44
CA LEU A 49 -6.35 -12.70 0.06
C LEU A 49 -5.65 -12.53 1.40
N LEU A 50 -5.83 -13.47 2.33
CA LEU A 50 -5.14 -13.46 3.62
C LEU A 50 -3.62 -13.50 3.45
N LEU A 51 -3.11 -14.37 2.58
CA LEU A 51 -1.69 -14.45 2.27
C LEU A 51 -1.16 -13.17 1.62
N MET A 52 -1.94 -12.55 0.72
CA MET A 52 -1.59 -11.26 0.13
C MET A 52 -1.49 -10.15 1.18
N CYS A 53 -2.43 -10.08 2.11
CA CYS A 53 -2.42 -9.09 3.18
C CYS A 53 -1.19 -9.24 4.08
N PHE A 54 -0.81 -10.48 4.40
CA PHE A 54 0.38 -10.74 5.21
C PHE A 54 1.69 -10.63 4.43
N LEU A 55 1.65 -10.63 3.10
CA LEU A 55 2.84 -10.53 2.25
C LEU A 55 3.67 -9.27 2.57
N GLY A 56 3.02 -8.14 2.77
CA GLY A 56 3.68 -6.89 3.12
C GLY A 56 3.80 -6.62 4.63
N PHE A 57 3.24 -7.48 5.48
CA PHE A 57 3.18 -7.21 6.93
C PHE A 57 4.55 -7.01 7.55
N GLY A 58 5.52 -7.88 7.24
CA GLY A 58 6.89 -7.77 7.74
C GLY A 58 7.58 -6.50 7.27
N SER A 59 7.36 -6.09 6.04
CA SER A 59 7.89 -4.84 5.50
C SER A 59 7.33 -3.63 6.23
N TYR A 60 6.03 -3.53 6.41
CA TYR A 60 5.41 -2.42 7.13
C TYR A 60 5.76 -2.42 8.62
N PHE A 61 5.81 -3.59 9.25
CA PHE A 61 6.22 -3.73 10.64
C PHE A 61 7.65 -3.24 10.86
N CYS A 62 8.59 -3.71 10.08
CA CYS A 62 10.01 -3.38 10.26
C CYS A 62 10.41 -2.01 9.73
N TYR A 63 9.63 -1.42 8.82
CA TYR A 63 9.89 -0.07 8.32
C TYR A 63 9.94 0.96 9.45
N ASP A 64 9.03 0.86 10.41
CA ASP A 64 8.90 1.79 11.52
C ASP A 64 9.74 1.42 12.73
N ASN A 65 10.57 0.36 12.67
CA ASN A 65 11.45 -0.02 13.78
C ASN A 65 12.31 1.14 14.31
N PRO A 66 12.99 1.95 13.46
CA PRO A 66 13.74 3.09 13.98
C PRO A 66 12.87 4.10 14.71
N ALA A 67 11.67 4.40 14.22
CA ALA A 67 10.77 5.33 14.87
C ALA A 67 10.29 4.83 16.25
N ALA A 68 9.94 3.56 16.34
CA ALA A 68 9.51 2.94 17.59
C ALA A 68 10.63 2.88 18.64
N LEU A 69 11.88 2.76 18.21
CA LEU A 69 13.07 2.64 19.05
C LEU A 69 13.99 3.87 18.93
N GLN A 70 13.47 5.03 18.59
CA GLN A 70 14.25 6.23 18.30
C GLN A 70 15.21 6.59 19.44
N THR A 71 14.73 6.63 20.67
CA THR A 71 15.53 6.95 21.85
C THR A 71 16.62 5.92 22.06
N GLN A 72 16.30 4.64 21.95
CA GLN A 72 17.23 3.53 22.09
C GLN A 72 18.30 3.54 21.01
N VAL A 73 17.91 3.77 19.74
CA VAL A 73 18.87 3.83 18.62
C VAL A 73 19.85 4.97 18.81
N LYS A 74 19.38 6.16 19.13
CA LYS A 74 20.25 7.32 19.36
C LYS A 74 21.22 7.11 20.53
N ARG A 75 20.71 6.55 21.63
CA ARG A 75 21.52 6.30 22.83
C ARG A 75 22.53 5.18 22.61
N ASP A 76 22.09 4.03 22.11
CA ASP A 76 22.89 2.81 22.03
C ASP A 76 23.93 2.87 20.90
N MET A 77 23.59 3.52 19.80
CA MET A 77 24.50 3.71 18.67
C MET A 77 25.28 5.04 18.73
N GLN A 78 25.01 5.89 19.72
CA GLN A 78 25.66 7.19 19.91
C GLN A 78 25.62 8.09 18.68
N VAL A 79 24.43 8.21 18.08
CA VAL A 79 24.19 9.02 16.89
C VAL A 79 23.25 10.19 17.19
N ASN A 80 23.41 11.27 16.45
CA ASN A 80 22.52 12.43 16.53
C ASN A 80 21.25 12.21 15.69
N THR A 81 20.32 13.16 15.77
CA THR A 81 19.07 13.07 15.01
C THR A 81 19.31 13.06 13.49
N THR A 82 20.30 13.79 13.01
CA THR A 82 20.62 13.83 11.58
C THR A 82 21.06 12.45 11.06
N LYS A 83 21.95 11.77 11.77
CA LYS A 83 22.37 10.40 11.44
C LYS A 83 21.22 9.40 11.57
N PHE A 84 20.39 9.56 12.60
CA PHE A 84 19.20 8.73 12.75
C PHE A 84 18.27 8.83 11.53
N MET A 85 18.05 10.04 11.03
CA MET A 85 17.21 10.27 9.85
C MET A 85 17.80 9.67 8.57
N LEU A 86 19.11 9.42 8.51
CA LEU A 86 19.72 8.72 7.38
C LEU A 86 19.21 7.29 7.23
N LEU A 87 18.72 6.65 8.29
CA LEU A 87 18.10 5.33 8.18
C LEU A 87 16.85 5.36 7.30
N TYR A 88 16.06 6.42 7.37
CA TYR A 88 14.91 6.61 6.49
C TYR A 88 15.30 7.13 5.11
N ALA A 89 16.31 7.99 5.03
CA ALA A 89 16.80 8.52 3.76
C ALA A 89 17.38 7.41 2.86
N TRP A 90 18.16 6.49 3.41
CA TRP A 90 18.68 5.34 2.67
C TRP A 90 17.59 4.38 2.18
N TYR A 91 16.48 4.32 2.89
CA TYR A 91 15.31 3.58 2.42
C TYR A 91 14.60 4.31 1.26
N SER A 92 14.36 5.61 1.39
CA SER A 92 13.45 6.35 0.52
C SER A 92 14.08 6.82 -0.79
N TRP A 93 15.30 7.44 -0.74
CA TRP A 93 15.90 8.05 -1.91
C TRP A 93 16.23 7.07 -3.05
N PRO A 94 16.83 5.89 -2.80
CA PRO A 94 17.08 4.94 -3.87
C PRO A 94 15.80 4.45 -4.56
N ASN A 95 14.70 4.39 -3.84
CA ASN A 95 13.42 3.90 -4.35
C ASN A 95 12.70 4.87 -5.28
N VAL A 96 13.15 6.11 -5.38
CA VAL A 96 12.70 7.02 -6.43
C VAL A 96 12.94 6.42 -7.83
N ILE A 97 14.02 5.68 -7.99
CA ILE A 97 14.38 5.05 -9.26
C ILE A 97 14.16 3.52 -9.21
N LEU A 98 14.62 2.87 -8.16
CA LEU A 98 14.63 1.40 -8.07
C LEU A 98 13.24 0.77 -8.03
N CYS A 99 12.24 1.48 -7.51
CA CYS A 99 10.87 1.00 -7.49
C CYS A 99 10.29 0.84 -8.91
N PHE A 100 10.57 1.78 -9.80
CA PHE A 100 10.19 1.68 -11.21
C PHE A 100 10.87 0.48 -11.88
N PHE A 101 12.17 0.32 -11.71
CA PHE A 101 12.91 -0.81 -12.27
C PHE A 101 12.46 -2.15 -11.66
N GLY A 102 12.12 -2.17 -10.38
CA GLY A 102 11.54 -3.35 -9.72
C GLY A 102 10.23 -3.78 -10.37
N GLY A 103 9.33 -2.84 -10.63
CA GLY A 103 8.09 -3.12 -11.36
C GLY A 103 8.34 -3.59 -12.79
N PHE A 104 9.25 -2.97 -13.50
CA PHE A 104 9.64 -3.37 -14.85
C PHE A 104 10.25 -4.78 -14.89
N LEU A 105 11.14 -5.11 -13.98
CA LEU A 105 11.74 -6.44 -13.86
C LEU A 105 10.70 -7.51 -13.51
N THR A 106 9.73 -7.16 -12.67
CA THR A 106 8.62 -8.05 -12.34
C THR A 106 7.80 -8.39 -13.59
N ASP A 107 7.53 -7.42 -14.44
CA ASP A 107 6.74 -7.65 -15.66
C ASP A 107 7.54 -8.40 -16.72
N ARG A 108 8.84 -8.13 -16.86
CA ARG A 108 9.62 -8.62 -18.00
C ARG A 108 10.47 -9.86 -17.71
N VAL A 109 11.15 -9.87 -16.57
CA VAL A 109 12.24 -10.85 -16.30
C VAL A 109 11.80 -11.92 -15.32
N PHE A 110 11.33 -11.50 -14.14
CA PHE A 110 11.07 -12.43 -13.05
C PHE A 110 9.68 -13.06 -13.12
N GLY A 111 8.71 -12.35 -13.67
CA GLY A 111 7.31 -12.65 -13.44
C GLY A 111 6.90 -12.33 -12.01
N ILE A 112 5.60 -12.29 -11.76
CA ILE A 112 5.05 -11.86 -10.47
C ILE A 112 5.44 -12.78 -9.32
N ARG A 113 5.46 -14.10 -9.54
CA ARG A 113 5.78 -15.09 -8.49
C ARG A 113 7.22 -14.97 -8.03
N TRP A 114 8.16 -15.02 -8.95
CA TRP A 114 9.59 -14.91 -8.65
C TRP A 114 9.96 -13.52 -8.16
N GLY A 115 9.37 -12.48 -8.73
CA GLY A 115 9.55 -11.11 -8.28
C GLY A 115 9.16 -10.93 -6.81
N THR A 116 8.01 -11.43 -6.41
CA THR A 116 7.53 -11.39 -5.04
C THR A 116 8.47 -12.12 -4.08
N ILE A 117 8.93 -13.32 -4.45
CA ILE A 117 9.87 -14.11 -3.64
C ILE A 117 11.21 -13.38 -3.49
N ILE A 118 11.77 -12.85 -4.58
CA ILE A 118 13.05 -12.13 -4.58
C ILE A 118 12.96 -10.89 -3.69
N PHE A 119 11.92 -10.08 -3.83
CA PHE A 119 11.76 -8.87 -3.02
C PHE A 119 11.51 -9.19 -1.54
N SER A 120 10.80 -10.25 -1.23
CA SER A 120 10.66 -10.73 0.16
C SER A 120 12.01 -11.19 0.74
N CYS A 121 12.84 -11.82 -0.05
CA CYS A 121 14.21 -12.16 0.36
C CYS A 121 15.06 -10.92 0.63
N PHE A 122 14.95 -9.88 -0.20
CA PHE A 122 15.63 -8.59 0.05
C PHE A 122 15.17 -7.95 1.36
N VAL A 123 13.88 -7.99 1.66
CA VAL A 123 13.33 -7.49 2.93
C VAL A 123 13.95 -8.23 4.10
N CYS A 124 13.99 -9.55 4.06
CA CYS A 124 14.59 -10.37 5.12
C CYS A 124 16.09 -10.10 5.28
N ILE A 125 16.84 -10.07 4.18
CA ILE A 125 18.29 -9.81 4.19
C ILE A 125 18.56 -8.40 4.73
N GLY A 126 17.82 -7.41 4.29
CA GLY A 126 17.96 -6.03 4.76
C GLY A 126 17.72 -5.89 6.26
N GLN A 127 16.71 -6.55 6.79
CA GLN A 127 16.43 -6.55 8.22
C GLN A 127 17.51 -7.25 9.03
N VAL A 128 18.04 -8.37 8.54
CA VAL A 128 19.14 -9.08 9.19
C VAL A 128 20.41 -8.22 9.21
N ILE A 129 20.77 -7.56 8.10
CA ILE A 129 21.92 -6.66 8.03
C ILE A 129 21.73 -5.46 9.00
N PHE A 130 20.54 -4.92 9.06
CA PHE A 130 20.19 -3.83 9.98
C PHE A 130 20.38 -4.27 11.45
N ALA A 131 19.90 -5.44 11.81
CA ALA A 131 20.09 -6.00 13.15
C ALA A 131 21.57 -6.30 13.48
N LEU A 132 22.32 -6.83 12.51
CA LEU A 132 23.76 -7.08 12.68
C LEU A 132 24.55 -5.78 12.86
N GLY A 133 24.13 -4.69 12.22
CA GLY A 133 24.70 -3.35 12.44
C GLY A 133 24.56 -2.91 13.90
N GLY A 134 23.42 -3.20 14.52
CA GLY A 134 23.24 -3.00 15.97
C GLY A 134 24.14 -3.89 16.81
N ILE A 135 24.20 -5.18 16.50
CA ILE A 135 25.03 -6.16 17.26
C ILE A 135 26.52 -5.82 17.21
N PHE A 136 27.02 -5.44 16.04
CA PHE A 136 28.45 -5.13 15.82
C PHE A 136 28.80 -3.66 16.11
N ASN A 137 27.87 -2.85 16.58
CA ASN A 137 28.04 -1.42 16.83
C ASN A 137 28.57 -0.66 15.60
N ALA A 138 28.07 -1.02 14.42
CA ALA A 138 28.46 -0.42 13.15
C ALA A 138 27.25 0.28 12.52
N PHE A 139 27.15 1.60 12.66
CA PHE A 139 26.01 2.36 12.14
C PHE A 139 25.93 2.33 10.61
N TRP A 140 27.08 2.32 9.93
CA TRP A 140 27.14 2.18 8.48
C TRP A 140 26.50 0.88 7.99
N LEU A 141 26.59 -0.19 8.77
CA LEU A 141 25.96 -1.47 8.46
C LEU A 141 24.43 -1.38 8.63
N MET A 142 23.95 -0.61 9.59
CA MET A 142 22.54 -0.31 9.74
C MET A 142 22.00 0.48 8.52
N GLU A 143 22.75 1.44 8.05
CA GLU A 143 22.41 2.19 6.82
C GLU A 143 22.34 1.27 5.59
N LEU A 144 23.32 0.39 5.42
CA LEU A 144 23.32 -0.60 4.35
C LEU A 144 22.12 -1.54 4.45
N GLY A 145 21.78 -1.97 5.65
CA GLY A 145 20.59 -2.79 5.90
C GLY A 145 19.30 -2.08 5.49
N ARG A 146 19.18 -0.81 5.79
CA ARG A 146 18.01 0.00 5.38
C ARG A 146 17.95 0.20 3.87
N PHE A 147 19.08 0.36 3.21
CA PHE A 147 19.14 0.42 1.76
C PHE A 147 18.62 -0.87 1.11
N VAL A 148 19.12 -2.02 1.53
CA VAL A 148 18.69 -3.33 1.02
C VAL A 148 17.23 -3.62 1.35
N PHE A 149 16.80 -3.29 2.56
CA PHE A 149 15.41 -3.41 2.99
C PHE A 149 14.47 -2.57 2.11
N GLY A 150 14.87 -1.35 1.78
CA GLY A 150 14.13 -0.43 0.93
C GLY A 150 13.94 -0.97 -0.49
N ILE A 151 14.98 -1.55 -1.08
CA ILE A 151 14.90 -2.17 -2.41
C ILE A 151 13.79 -3.24 -2.42
N GLY A 152 13.77 -4.11 -1.40
CA GLY A 152 12.76 -5.15 -1.28
C GLY A 152 11.39 -4.60 -0.94
N GLY A 153 11.29 -3.71 0.03
CA GLY A 153 10.02 -3.25 0.60
C GLY A 153 9.11 -2.54 -0.40
N GLU A 154 9.63 -1.57 -1.11
CA GLU A 154 8.84 -0.79 -2.08
C GLU A 154 8.47 -1.62 -3.32
N SER A 155 9.41 -2.40 -3.84
CA SER A 155 9.15 -3.28 -4.97
C SER A 155 8.19 -4.42 -4.61
N LEU A 156 8.23 -4.89 -3.37
CA LEU A 156 7.26 -5.87 -2.86
C LEU A 156 5.84 -5.30 -2.81
N ALA A 157 5.69 -4.03 -2.43
CA ALA A 157 4.40 -3.35 -2.46
C ALA A 157 3.83 -3.27 -3.89
N VAL A 158 4.68 -2.99 -4.87
CA VAL A 158 4.29 -3.01 -6.30
C VAL A 158 3.85 -4.41 -6.73
N ALA A 159 4.60 -5.44 -6.38
CA ALA A 159 4.26 -6.82 -6.67
C ALA A 159 2.95 -7.25 -6.00
N GLN A 160 2.72 -6.83 -4.77
CA GLN A 160 1.47 -7.07 -4.04
C GLN A 160 0.27 -6.46 -4.77
N ASN A 161 0.39 -5.22 -5.23
CA ASN A 161 -0.66 -4.58 -6.02
C ASN A 161 -0.94 -5.34 -7.32
N THR A 162 0.09 -5.80 -7.99
CA THR A 162 -0.03 -6.58 -9.23
C THR A 162 -0.72 -7.93 -8.97
N TYR A 163 -0.40 -8.60 -7.88
CA TYR A 163 -1.11 -9.82 -7.47
C TYR A 163 -2.58 -9.56 -7.17
N ALA A 164 -2.89 -8.48 -6.47
CA ALA A 164 -4.28 -8.12 -6.17
C ALA A 164 -5.09 -7.96 -7.45
N VAL A 165 -4.55 -7.29 -8.44
CA VAL A 165 -5.21 -7.14 -9.74
C VAL A 165 -5.33 -8.48 -10.45
N SER A 166 -4.29 -9.29 -10.47
CA SER A 166 -4.29 -10.58 -11.15
C SER A 166 -5.36 -11.54 -10.61
N TRP A 167 -5.58 -11.55 -9.29
CA TRP A 167 -6.53 -12.45 -8.64
C TRP A 167 -7.95 -11.89 -8.51
N PHE A 168 -8.09 -10.57 -8.40
CA PHE A 168 -9.36 -9.93 -8.00
C PHE A 168 -9.89 -8.92 -9.00
N LYS A 169 -9.27 -8.75 -10.16
CA LYS A 169 -9.79 -7.85 -11.20
C LYS A 169 -11.19 -8.31 -11.62
N GLY A 170 -12.14 -7.38 -11.58
CA GLY A 170 -13.54 -7.67 -11.84
C GLY A 170 -14.31 -8.27 -10.65
N LYS A 171 -13.65 -8.47 -9.49
CA LYS A 171 -14.20 -9.08 -8.28
C LYS A 171 -13.70 -8.37 -7.03
N GLU A 172 -14.43 -7.37 -6.55
CA GLU A 172 -14.16 -6.72 -5.26
C GLU A 172 -12.72 -6.16 -5.13
N LEU A 173 -12.14 -5.69 -6.23
CA LEU A 173 -10.77 -5.19 -6.28
C LEU A 173 -10.52 -4.02 -5.32
N ASN A 174 -11.47 -3.09 -5.22
CA ASN A 174 -11.37 -1.94 -4.30
C ASN A 174 -11.34 -2.39 -2.83
N LEU A 175 -12.14 -3.40 -2.48
CA LEU A 175 -12.14 -3.99 -1.14
C LEU A 175 -10.78 -4.64 -0.83
N VAL A 176 -10.18 -5.33 -1.78
CA VAL A 176 -8.87 -5.96 -1.63
C VAL A 176 -7.78 -4.92 -1.36
N PHE A 177 -7.76 -3.82 -2.12
CA PHE A 177 -6.84 -2.71 -1.86
C PHE A 177 -7.09 -2.08 -0.48
N GLY A 178 -8.34 -1.93 -0.08
CA GLY A 178 -8.70 -1.44 1.26
C GLY A 178 -8.20 -2.35 2.38
N LEU A 179 -8.32 -3.65 2.22
CA LEU A 179 -7.83 -4.64 3.18
C LEU A 179 -6.29 -4.62 3.27
N GLN A 180 -5.60 -4.50 2.15
CA GLN A 180 -4.14 -4.37 2.13
C GLN A 180 -3.68 -3.11 2.86
N LEU A 181 -4.33 -1.98 2.63
CA LEU A 181 -4.03 -0.72 3.33
C LEU A 181 -4.30 -0.85 4.84
N SER A 182 -5.41 -1.46 5.22
CA SER A 182 -5.75 -1.71 6.62
C SER A 182 -4.68 -2.57 7.31
N MET A 183 -4.23 -3.64 6.66
CA MET A 183 -3.18 -4.52 7.20
C MET A 183 -1.84 -3.77 7.34
N ALA A 184 -1.50 -2.90 6.41
CA ALA A 184 -0.32 -2.06 6.51
C ALA A 184 -0.36 -1.16 7.76
N ARG A 185 -1.50 -0.55 8.04
CA ARG A 185 -1.70 0.30 9.23
C ARG A 185 -1.66 -0.52 10.51
N ILE A 186 -2.24 -1.71 10.52
CA ILE A 186 -2.15 -2.64 11.65
C ILE A 186 -0.70 -3.04 11.91
N GLY A 187 0.07 -3.35 10.87
CA GLY A 187 1.49 -3.68 10.99
C GLY A 187 2.30 -2.57 11.65
N SER A 188 2.16 -1.34 11.20
CA SER A 188 2.80 -0.17 11.80
C SER A 188 2.38 0.06 13.25
N THR A 189 1.09 -0.09 13.55
CA THR A 189 0.56 0.08 14.91
C THR A 189 1.10 -0.97 15.86
N VAL A 190 1.14 -2.23 15.44
CA VAL A 190 1.71 -3.33 16.23
C VAL A 190 3.20 -3.07 16.53
N ASN A 191 3.95 -2.62 15.53
CA ASN A 191 5.35 -2.25 15.71
C ASN A 191 5.53 -1.15 16.76
N MET A 192 4.76 -0.08 16.68
CA MET A 192 4.86 1.06 17.62
C MET A 192 4.59 0.65 19.07
N ASN A 193 3.68 -0.28 19.28
CA ASN A 193 3.31 -0.75 20.63
C ASN A 193 4.17 -1.91 21.12
N LEU A 194 4.71 -2.72 20.23
CA LEU A 194 5.42 -3.96 20.60
C LEU A 194 6.92 -3.77 20.78
N MET A 195 7.58 -2.97 19.92
CA MET A 195 9.05 -2.96 19.88
C MET A 195 9.68 -2.37 21.15
N GLY A 196 9.08 -1.36 21.76
CA GLY A 196 9.56 -0.82 23.03
C GLY A 196 9.49 -1.84 24.16
N TRP A 197 8.38 -2.56 24.24
CA TRP A 197 8.19 -3.64 25.19
C TRP A 197 9.21 -4.77 24.94
N LEU A 198 9.41 -5.16 23.71
CA LEU A 198 10.36 -6.20 23.33
C LEU A 198 11.80 -5.81 23.70
N TYR A 199 12.18 -4.55 23.46
CA TYR A 199 13.48 -4.04 23.87
C TYR A 199 13.68 -4.18 25.38
N SER A 200 12.67 -3.80 26.18
CA SER A 200 12.71 -3.93 27.64
C SER A 200 12.87 -5.39 28.09
N LYS A 201 12.20 -6.32 27.43
CA LYS A 201 12.33 -7.76 27.73
C LYS A 201 13.71 -8.31 27.39
N VAL A 202 14.27 -7.91 26.25
CA VAL A 202 15.62 -8.32 25.83
C VAL A 202 16.67 -7.70 26.78
N GLU A 203 16.50 -6.44 27.17
CA GLU A 203 17.36 -5.78 28.18
C GLU A 203 17.35 -6.54 29.49
N ALA A 204 16.20 -6.92 30.01
CA ALA A 204 16.08 -7.72 31.24
C ALA A 204 16.76 -9.09 31.09
N SER A 205 16.68 -9.72 29.94
CA SER A 205 17.31 -11.02 29.68
C SER A 205 18.82 -10.94 29.52
N LEU A 206 19.34 -9.88 28.89
CA LEU A 206 20.78 -9.68 28.70
C LEU A 206 21.46 -8.94 29.86
N GLY A 207 20.67 -8.38 30.78
CA GLY A 207 21.14 -7.72 31.99
C GLY A 207 21.58 -6.27 31.82
N SER A 208 21.67 -5.74 30.62
CA SER A 208 22.07 -4.35 30.37
C SER A 208 21.52 -3.82 29.05
N ALA A 209 21.26 -2.51 28.98
CA ALA A 209 20.98 -1.82 27.73
C ALA A 209 22.27 -1.59 26.94
N GLY A 210 22.18 -1.57 25.60
CA GLY A 210 23.33 -1.31 24.75
C GLY A 210 23.04 -1.67 23.30
N HIS A 211 24.04 -1.52 22.44
CA HIS A 211 23.92 -1.82 21.02
C HIS A 211 23.59 -3.30 20.75
N THR A 212 24.09 -4.22 21.55
CA THR A 212 23.78 -5.65 21.44
C THR A 212 22.31 -5.93 21.74
N THR A 213 21.76 -5.30 22.77
CA THR A 213 20.33 -5.39 23.10
C THR A 213 19.46 -4.87 21.96
N LEU A 214 19.84 -3.73 21.39
CA LEU A 214 19.17 -3.15 20.23
C LEU A 214 19.20 -4.11 19.04
N GLY A 215 20.36 -4.65 18.71
CA GLY A 215 20.53 -5.58 17.59
C GLY A 215 19.72 -6.86 17.76
N VAL A 216 19.69 -7.45 18.94
CA VAL A 216 18.89 -8.64 19.25
C VAL A 216 17.39 -8.33 19.14
N THR A 217 16.94 -7.19 19.62
CA THR A 217 15.55 -6.73 19.49
C THR A 217 15.13 -6.61 18.04
N LEU A 218 15.97 -6.00 17.21
CA LEU A 218 15.72 -5.86 15.76
C LEU A 218 15.71 -7.21 15.06
N LEU A 219 16.57 -8.14 15.45
CA LEU A 219 16.63 -9.49 14.89
C LEU A 219 15.35 -10.27 15.21
N ILE A 220 14.84 -10.15 16.42
CA ILE A 220 13.56 -10.76 16.82
C ILE A 220 12.42 -10.14 16.02
N GLY A 221 12.40 -8.83 15.82
CA GLY A 221 11.44 -8.15 14.95
C GLY A 221 11.48 -8.64 13.51
N GLY A 222 12.62 -9.11 13.03
CA GLY A 222 12.80 -9.70 11.71
C GLY A 222 12.04 -11.02 11.48
N ILE A 223 11.49 -11.64 12.53
CA ILE A 223 10.62 -12.83 12.40
C ILE A 223 9.39 -12.51 11.54
N THR A 224 8.87 -11.29 11.61
CA THR A 224 7.76 -10.83 10.76
C THR A 224 8.13 -10.83 9.28
N CYS A 225 9.37 -10.52 8.94
CA CYS A 225 9.88 -10.60 7.57
C CYS A 225 9.94 -12.06 7.09
N ILE A 226 10.32 -13.00 7.95
CA ILE A 226 10.30 -14.44 7.64
C ILE A 226 8.87 -14.90 7.41
N LEU A 227 7.91 -14.44 8.22
CA LEU A 227 6.50 -14.72 8.00
C LEU A 227 6.04 -14.22 6.63
N SER A 228 6.42 -13.02 6.24
CA SER A 228 6.12 -12.47 4.91
C SER A 228 6.74 -13.31 3.79
N LEU A 229 7.96 -13.78 3.95
CA LEU A 229 8.60 -14.67 2.97
C LEU A 229 7.87 -16.00 2.84
N VAL A 230 7.46 -16.60 3.95
CA VAL A 230 6.65 -17.83 3.94
C VAL A 230 5.32 -17.61 3.23
N CYS A 231 4.66 -16.47 3.47
CA CYS A 231 3.45 -16.08 2.75
C CYS A 231 3.70 -15.92 1.26
N ALA A 232 4.83 -15.33 0.87
CA ALA A 232 5.23 -15.18 -0.54
C ALA A 232 5.42 -16.55 -1.23
N LEU A 233 6.08 -17.48 -0.57
CA LEU A 233 6.28 -18.84 -1.08
C LEU A 233 4.94 -19.59 -1.21
N ALA A 234 4.09 -19.52 -0.19
CA ALA A 234 2.77 -20.14 -0.21
C ALA A 234 1.89 -19.55 -1.31
N LEU A 235 1.89 -18.22 -1.46
CA LEU A 235 1.14 -17.53 -2.50
C LEU A 235 1.61 -17.92 -3.90
N ALA A 236 2.94 -18.00 -4.10
CA ALA A 236 3.52 -18.43 -5.37
C ALA A 236 3.11 -19.86 -5.73
N TYR A 237 3.11 -20.76 -4.75
CA TYR A 237 2.65 -22.14 -4.94
C TYR A 237 1.17 -22.21 -5.31
N LEU A 238 0.31 -21.49 -4.59
CA LEU A 238 -1.12 -21.46 -4.85
C LEU A 238 -1.44 -20.81 -6.21
N ASP A 239 -0.72 -19.77 -6.58
CA ASP A 239 -0.87 -19.11 -7.89
C ASP A 239 -0.47 -20.05 -9.03
N GLN A 240 0.65 -20.75 -8.91
CA GLN A 240 1.08 -21.74 -9.89
C GLN A 240 0.09 -22.91 -10.01
N ARG A 241 -0.43 -23.38 -8.87
CA ARG A 241 -1.44 -24.44 -8.85
C ARG A 241 -2.74 -23.99 -9.53
N ALA A 242 -3.20 -22.76 -9.22
CA ALA A 242 -4.39 -22.17 -9.83
C ALA A 242 -4.22 -21.99 -11.34
N GLU A 243 -3.06 -21.55 -11.79
CA GLU A 243 -2.73 -21.42 -13.21
C GLU A 243 -2.83 -22.76 -13.93
N ARG A 244 -2.35 -23.86 -13.33
CA ARG A 244 -2.46 -25.21 -13.91
C ARG A 244 -3.89 -25.71 -13.93
N ILE A 245 -4.66 -25.55 -12.86
CA ILE A 245 -6.02 -26.07 -12.72
C ILE A 245 -7.01 -25.28 -13.57
N LEU A 246 -6.88 -23.96 -13.61
CA LEU A 246 -7.77 -23.08 -14.36
C LEU A 246 -7.29 -22.81 -15.79
N HIS A 247 -6.17 -23.38 -16.22
CA HIS A 247 -5.58 -23.22 -17.56
C HIS A 247 -5.34 -21.77 -17.96
N LYS A 248 -4.97 -20.90 -17.01
CA LYS A 248 -4.71 -19.47 -17.23
C LYS A 248 -3.55 -19.20 -18.21
N GLU A 249 -2.65 -20.16 -18.44
CA GLU A 249 -1.55 -20.02 -19.39
C GLU A 249 -2.02 -19.79 -20.82
N GLN A 250 -3.20 -20.30 -21.18
CA GLN A 250 -3.78 -20.14 -22.50
C GLN A 250 -4.29 -18.72 -22.78
N GLY A 251 -4.51 -17.91 -21.72
CA GLY A 251 -4.96 -16.52 -21.84
C GLY A 251 -3.83 -15.48 -21.87
N LYS A 252 -2.57 -15.89 -21.86
CA LYS A 252 -1.44 -14.97 -21.96
C LYS A 252 -1.23 -14.56 -23.42
N THR A 253 -1.29 -13.26 -23.68
CA THR A 253 -1.18 -12.69 -25.03
C THR A 253 0.21 -12.83 -25.65
N GLY A 254 1.22 -13.25 -24.88
CA GLY A 254 2.60 -13.32 -25.33
C GLY A 254 3.28 -11.98 -25.52
N GLU A 255 2.58 -10.88 -25.24
CA GLU A 255 3.14 -9.54 -25.31
C GLU A 255 4.13 -9.32 -24.16
N VAL A 256 5.28 -8.74 -24.49
CA VAL A 256 6.34 -8.43 -23.54
C VAL A 256 6.49 -6.92 -23.44
N ILE A 257 6.55 -6.40 -22.22
CA ILE A 257 6.75 -4.97 -21.99
C ILE A 257 8.13 -4.53 -22.47
N LYS A 258 8.16 -3.35 -23.08
CA LYS A 258 9.39 -2.64 -23.45
C LYS A 258 9.52 -1.39 -22.60
N LEU A 259 10.75 -0.98 -22.29
CA LEU A 259 10.98 0.24 -21.50
C LEU A 259 10.39 1.49 -22.16
N THR A 260 10.30 1.50 -23.50
CA THR A 260 9.67 2.58 -24.27
C THR A 260 8.16 2.64 -24.13
N ASP A 261 7.48 1.59 -23.66
CA ASP A 261 6.03 1.55 -23.48
C ASP A 261 5.53 2.57 -22.44
N VAL A 262 6.40 3.03 -21.54
CA VAL A 262 6.09 4.10 -20.59
C VAL A 262 5.66 5.39 -21.30
N LYS A 263 6.26 5.70 -22.45
CA LYS A 263 5.90 6.88 -23.26
C LYS A 263 4.50 6.76 -23.86
N ASP A 264 4.04 5.54 -24.07
CA ASP A 264 2.76 5.23 -24.70
C ASP A 264 1.63 5.03 -23.70
N PHE A 265 1.88 5.27 -22.39
CA PHE A 265 0.82 5.24 -21.40
C PHE A 265 -0.28 6.23 -21.74
N SER A 266 -1.54 5.80 -21.57
CA SER A 266 -2.70 6.61 -21.90
C SER A 266 -2.77 7.90 -21.05
N LEU A 267 -3.43 8.92 -21.59
CA LEU A 267 -3.65 10.17 -20.86
C LEU A 267 -4.38 9.96 -19.52
N PRO A 268 -5.41 9.11 -19.40
CA PRO A 268 -6.03 8.83 -18.12
C PRO A 268 -5.03 8.29 -17.07
N LEU A 269 -4.08 7.46 -17.47
CA LEU A 269 -3.06 6.94 -16.55
C LEU A 269 -2.13 8.05 -16.04
N TRP A 270 -1.70 8.96 -16.92
CA TRP A 270 -0.89 10.11 -16.52
C TRP A 270 -1.63 11.03 -15.55
N LEU A 271 -2.92 11.24 -15.77
CA LEU A 271 -3.76 12.03 -14.86
C LEU A 271 -3.91 11.35 -13.49
N ILE A 272 -4.04 10.03 -13.46
CA ILE A 272 -4.04 9.24 -12.20
C ILE A 272 -2.72 9.44 -11.44
N PHE A 273 -1.60 9.40 -12.13
CA PHE A 273 -0.28 9.64 -11.53
C PHE A 273 -0.17 11.05 -10.92
N ILE A 274 -0.64 12.07 -11.63
CA ILE A 274 -0.64 13.45 -11.14
C ILE A 274 -1.53 13.59 -9.91
N ILE A 275 -2.72 13.00 -9.91
CA ILE A 275 -3.63 13.00 -8.76
C ILE A 275 -2.93 12.36 -7.55
N CYS A 276 -2.30 11.22 -7.75
CA CYS A 276 -1.58 10.50 -6.70
C CYS A 276 -0.51 11.36 -6.06
N VAL A 277 0.38 11.93 -6.86
CA VAL A 277 1.48 12.76 -6.36
C VAL A 277 0.95 14.01 -5.64
N CYS A 278 0.08 14.78 -6.29
CA CYS A 278 -0.43 16.04 -5.73
C CYS A 278 -1.22 15.83 -4.44
N TYR A 279 -1.95 14.74 -4.33
CA TYR A 279 -2.72 14.43 -3.12
C TYR A 279 -1.81 14.02 -1.96
N TYR A 280 -0.94 13.05 -2.18
CA TYR A 280 -0.11 12.50 -1.10
C TYR A 280 0.94 13.47 -0.60
N VAL A 281 1.45 14.38 -1.44
CA VAL A 281 2.38 15.42 -0.98
C VAL A 281 1.71 16.46 -0.08
N ALA A 282 0.40 16.56 -0.11
CA ALA A 282 -0.36 17.41 0.81
C ALA A 282 -0.72 16.70 2.13
N VAL A 283 -0.75 15.37 2.15
CA VAL A 283 -1.15 14.59 3.32
C VAL A 283 0.04 14.17 4.17
N PHE A 284 1.02 13.49 3.61
CA PHE A 284 2.12 12.93 4.40
C PHE A 284 3.07 13.98 4.99
N PRO A 285 3.53 15.00 4.25
CA PRO A 285 4.32 16.07 4.86
C PRO A 285 3.54 16.86 5.92
N PHE A 286 2.24 17.06 5.72
CA PHE A 286 1.39 17.67 6.73
C PHE A 286 1.39 16.86 8.04
N ILE A 287 1.20 15.53 7.96
CA ILE A 287 1.24 14.66 9.12
C ILE A 287 2.62 14.69 9.78
N GLY A 288 3.69 14.72 9.00
CA GLY A 288 5.05 14.83 9.52
C GLY A 288 5.34 16.10 10.31
N LEU A 289 4.72 17.21 9.94
CA LEU A 289 4.88 18.52 10.59
C LEU A 289 3.72 18.84 11.53
N GLY A 290 2.70 18.01 11.59
CA GLY A 290 1.43 18.31 12.24
C GLY A 290 1.48 18.41 13.75
N LYS A 291 2.34 17.66 14.43
CA LYS A 291 2.45 17.69 15.89
C LYS A 291 2.76 19.10 16.40
N VAL A 292 3.75 19.75 15.83
CA VAL A 292 4.15 21.10 16.20
C VAL A 292 3.07 22.12 15.80
N PHE A 293 2.44 21.92 14.64
CA PHE A 293 1.31 22.73 14.19
C PHE A 293 0.17 22.77 15.21
N PHE A 294 -0.27 21.63 15.72
CA PHE A 294 -1.34 21.56 16.71
C PHE A 294 -0.93 22.12 18.06
N THR A 295 0.32 21.95 18.46
CA THR A 295 0.85 22.50 19.69
C THR A 295 0.88 24.04 19.62
N GLU A 296 1.35 24.62 18.54
CA GLU A 296 1.49 26.08 18.39
C GLU A 296 0.17 26.77 18.10
N LYS A 297 -0.62 26.26 17.15
CA LYS A 297 -1.86 26.93 16.75
C LYS A 297 -3.00 26.73 17.74
N PHE A 298 -3.19 25.51 18.25
CA PHE A 298 -4.35 25.15 19.08
C PHE A 298 -4.01 24.98 20.56
N GLY A 299 -2.75 25.11 20.95
CA GLY A 299 -2.32 25.00 22.33
C GLY A 299 -2.43 23.60 22.95
N PHE A 300 -2.41 22.56 22.13
CA PHE A 300 -2.50 21.18 22.58
C PHE A 300 -1.23 20.76 23.32
N SER A 301 -1.39 19.91 24.33
CA SER A 301 -0.27 19.22 24.98
C SER A 301 0.43 18.30 23.97
N SER A 302 1.68 17.90 24.29
CA SER A 302 2.44 16.98 23.41
C SER A 302 1.69 15.67 23.14
N GLN A 303 1.04 15.11 24.17
CA GLN A 303 0.24 13.88 24.02
C GLN A 303 -1.01 14.09 23.16
N ALA A 304 -1.76 15.17 23.39
CA ALA A 304 -2.94 15.49 22.61
C ALA A 304 -2.60 15.80 21.15
N ALA A 305 -1.50 16.52 20.90
CA ALA A 305 -1.03 16.80 19.54
C ALA A 305 -0.61 15.51 18.80
N SER A 306 0.06 14.60 19.47
CA SER A 306 0.39 13.29 18.89
C SER A 306 -0.86 12.46 18.59
N ALA A 307 -1.83 12.47 19.49
CA ALA A 307 -3.08 11.74 19.34
C ALA A 307 -3.88 12.25 18.13
N ILE A 308 -4.08 13.56 18.02
CA ILE A 308 -4.81 14.15 16.90
C ILE A 308 -4.09 13.94 15.57
N ASN A 309 -2.76 14.02 15.58
CA ASN A 309 -1.97 13.80 14.37
C ASN A 309 -2.04 12.35 13.87
N SER A 310 -2.14 11.39 14.77
CA SER A 310 -2.24 9.97 14.44
C SER A 310 -3.65 9.53 14.05
N ILE A 311 -4.68 10.34 14.27
CA ILE A 311 -6.07 9.95 14.04
C ILE A 311 -6.35 9.56 12.57
N VAL A 312 -5.63 10.14 11.64
CA VAL A 312 -5.72 9.82 10.20
C VAL A 312 -5.47 8.33 9.97
N TYR A 313 -4.43 7.80 10.57
CA TYR A 313 -4.08 6.39 10.44
C TYR A 313 -5.00 5.47 11.26
N VAL A 314 -5.40 5.92 12.44
CA VAL A 314 -6.32 5.17 13.30
C VAL A 314 -7.69 4.99 12.62
N ILE A 315 -8.20 6.03 11.98
CA ILE A 315 -9.46 5.95 11.20
C ILE A 315 -9.26 5.12 9.94
N SER A 316 -8.10 5.25 9.28
CA SER A 316 -7.82 4.55 8.03
C SER A 316 -7.88 3.02 8.17
N ALA A 317 -7.42 2.47 9.28
CA ALA A 317 -7.38 1.02 9.48
C ALA A 317 -8.78 0.36 9.38
N PRO A 318 -9.80 0.78 10.16
CA PRO A 318 -11.13 0.17 10.05
C PRO A 318 -11.94 0.64 8.84
N MET A 319 -11.74 1.88 8.37
CA MET A 319 -12.56 2.46 7.31
C MET A 319 -12.13 2.05 5.91
N SER A 320 -10.87 1.65 5.71
CA SER A 320 -10.39 1.26 4.37
C SER A 320 -11.14 0.07 3.79
N PRO A 321 -11.38 -1.04 4.51
CA PRO A 321 -12.21 -2.13 3.98
C PRO A 321 -13.66 -1.71 3.70
N ILE A 322 -14.23 -0.87 4.55
CA ILE A 322 -15.61 -0.38 4.41
C ILE A 322 -15.75 0.45 3.13
N PHE A 323 -14.85 1.38 2.90
CA PHE A 323 -14.84 2.20 1.68
C PHE A 323 -14.50 1.37 0.44
N GLY A 324 -13.61 0.41 0.56
CA GLY A 324 -13.33 -0.52 -0.54
C GLY A 324 -14.57 -1.27 -0.97
N LEU A 325 -15.33 -1.81 -0.02
CA LEU A 325 -16.59 -2.48 -0.30
C LEU A 325 -17.63 -1.53 -0.89
N LEU A 326 -17.72 -0.31 -0.35
CA LEU A 326 -18.64 0.71 -0.85
C LEU A 326 -18.36 1.07 -2.32
N VAL A 327 -17.09 1.27 -2.66
CA VAL A 327 -16.67 1.57 -4.04
C VAL A 327 -16.94 0.37 -4.97
N ASP A 328 -16.71 -0.85 -4.51
CA ASP A 328 -17.01 -2.05 -5.30
C ASP A 328 -18.50 -2.19 -5.60
N LYS A 329 -19.36 -1.87 -4.64
CA LYS A 329 -20.83 -1.98 -4.81
C LYS A 329 -21.41 -0.86 -5.68
N THR A 330 -20.87 0.34 -5.60
CA THR A 330 -21.39 1.50 -6.33
C THR A 330 -20.69 1.71 -7.66
N GLY A 331 -19.42 1.32 -7.80
CA GLY A 331 -18.58 1.72 -8.92
C GLY A 331 -18.27 3.21 -8.89
N LYS A 332 -18.15 3.83 -10.06
CA LYS A 332 -17.90 5.27 -10.23
C LYS A 332 -16.66 5.77 -9.44
N ASN A 333 -15.53 5.10 -9.66
CA ASN A 333 -14.29 5.38 -8.94
C ASN A 333 -13.87 6.86 -9.02
N ILE A 334 -14.04 7.51 -10.17
CA ILE A 334 -13.65 8.92 -10.35
C ILE A 334 -14.46 9.83 -9.43
N ILE A 335 -15.75 9.56 -9.27
CA ILE A 335 -16.62 10.35 -8.38
C ILE A 335 -16.18 10.19 -6.92
N TRP A 336 -15.81 8.99 -6.50
CA TRP A 336 -15.29 8.75 -5.15
C TRP A 336 -13.95 9.45 -4.91
N VAL A 337 -13.07 9.44 -5.90
CA VAL A 337 -11.80 10.19 -5.84
C VAL A 337 -12.09 11.69 -5.74
N LEU A 338 -13.04 12.21 -6.51
CA LEU A 338 -13.47 13.61 -6.43
C LEU A 338 -13.97 13.96 -5.03
N CYS A 339 -14.85 13.13 -4.46
CA CYS A 339 -15.35 13.35 -3.10
C CYS A 339 -14.22 13.36 -2.06
N ALA A 340 -13.26 12.43 -2.18
CA ALA A 340 -12.11 12.37 -1.28
C ALA A 340 -11.24 13.63 -1.38
N VAL A 341 -10.95 14.09 -2.58
CA VAL A 341 -10.12 15.28 -2.80
C VAL A 341 -10.81 16.54 -2.30
N VAL A 342 -12.10 16.70 -2.55
CA VAL A 342 -12.89 17.84 -2.06
C VAL A 342 -12.95 17.85 -0.53
N THR A 343 -13.16 16.70 0.10
CA THR A 343 -13.17 16.57 1.56
C THR A 343 -11.81 16.90 2.17
N THR A 344 -10.72 16.47 1.55
CA THR A 344 -9.37 16.80 1.98
C THR A 344 -9.10 18.32 1.86
N LEU A 345 -9.54 18.92 0.78
CA LEU A 345 -9.42 20.37 0.58
C LEU A 345 -10.18 21.13 1.68
N ALA A 346 -11.41 20.71 1.98
CA ALA A 346 -12.20 21.29 3.07
C ALA A 346 -11.51 21.13 4.42
N SER A 347 -10.89 20.00 4.71
CA SER A 347 -10.13 19.74 5.93
C SER A 347 -8.96 20.69 6.09
N HIS A 348 -8.17 20.88 5.03
CA HIS A 348 -7.06 21.83 5.04
C HIS A 348 -7.53 23.28 5.20
N MET A 349 -8.65 23.66 4.57
CA MET A 349 -9.23 25.00 4.75
C MET A 349 -9.69 25.25 6.17
N LEU A 350 -10.34 24.28 6.79
CA LEU A 350 -10.75 24.36 8.20
C LEU A 350 -9.55 24.54 9.12
N LEU A 351 -8.48 23.79 8.89
CA LEU A 351 -7.25 23.91 9.69
C LEU A 351 -6.50 25.20 9.46
N ALA A 352 -6.49 25.71 8.23
CA ALA A 352 -5.75 26.92 7.88
C ALA A 352 -6.43 28.22 8.33
N PHE A 353 -7.73 28.34 8.09
CA PHE A 353 -8.46 29.61 8.18
C PHE A 353 -9.42 29.72 9.34
N THR A 354 -9.66 28.64 10.08
CA THR A 354 -10.60 28.64 11.21
C THR A 354 -9.93 28.15 12.49
N LEU A 355 -10.56 28.52 13.62
CA LEU A 355 -10.21 28.01 14.95
C LEU A 355 -11.21 26.97 15.46
N TRP A 356 -11.96 26.36 14.56
CA TRP A 356 -12.88 25.31 14.89
C TRP A 356 -12.11 24.09 15.46
N ASN A 357 -12.86 23.19 16.08
CA ASN A 357 -12.25 22.01 16.67
C ASN A 357 -11.45 21.22 15.61
N PRO A 358 -10.13 21.10 15.76
CA PRO A 358 -9.28 20.44 14.76
C PRO A 358 -9.55 18.94 14.65
N TRP A 359 -10.17 18.31 15.64
CA TRP A 359 -10.56 16.91 15.57
C TRP A 359 -11.52 16.63 14.41
N ILE A 360 -12.45 17.55 14.13
CA ILE A 360 -13.39 17.43 13.00
C ILE A 360 -12.61 17.36 11.68
N ALA A 361 -11.69 18.30 11.48
CA ALA A 361 -10.88 18.37 10.26
C ALA A 361 -9.99 17.13 10.09
N MET A 362 -9.38 16.67 11.16
CA MET A 362 -8.50 15.50 11.11
C MET A 362 -9.27 14.19 10.91
N CYS A 363 -10.46 14.07 11.47
CA CYS A 363 -11.35 12.92 11.19
C CYS A 363 -11.78 12.91 9.72
N LEU A 364 -12.16 14.05 9.16
CA LEU A 364 -12.49 14.18 7.74
C LEU A 364 -11.29 13.83 6.86
N LEU A 365 -10.09 14.26 7.24
CA LEU A 365 -8.86 13.92 6.50
C LEU A 365 -8.59 12.42 6.53
N GLY A 366 -8.77 11.77 7.67
CA GLY A 366 -8.63 10.31 7.79
C GLY A 366 -9.61 9.54 6.91
N LEU A 367 -10.87 9.94 6.89
CA LEU A 367 -11.91 9.34 6.04
C LEU A 367 -11.59 9.54 4.56
N SER A 368 -11.23 10.75 4.16
CA SER A 368 -10.91 11.06 2.75
C SER A 368 -9.64 10.36 2.28
N TYR A 369 -8.62 10.26 3.12
CA TYR A 369 -7.41 9.52 2.84
C TYR A 369 -7.70 8.04 2.54
N SER A 370 -8.50 7.39 3.36
CA SER A 370 -8.91 5.99 3.16
C SER A 370 -9.71 5.80 1.89
N LEU A 371 -10.66 6.69 1.63
CA LEU A 371 -11.51 6.63 0.44
C LEU A 371 -10.69 6.81 -0.83
N LEU A 372 -9.77 7.77 -0.85
CA LEU A 372 -8.91 7.99 -2.01
C LEU A 372 -8.06 6.76 -2.31
N ALA A 373 -7.40 6.19 -1.31
CA ALA A 373 -6.55 5.03 -1.49
C ALA A 373 -7.34 3.85 -2.06
N CYS A 374 -8.55 3.60 -1.56
CA CYS A 374 -9.40 2.52 -2.05
C CYS A 374 -9.95 2.73 -3.46
N ALA A 375 -10.13 3.97 -3.88
CA ALA A 375 -10.70 4.29 -5.20
C ALA A 375 -9.64 4.54 -6.28
N LEU A 376 -8.52 5.18 -5.93
CA LEU A 376 -7.52 5.62 -6.91
C LEU A 376 -6.60 4.49 -7.38
N TRP A 377 -6.01 3.74 -6.45
CA TRP A 377 -5.04 2.70 -6.80
C TRP A 377 -5.61 1.59 -7.69
N PRO A 378 -6.82 1.09 -7.46
CA PRO A 378 -7.42 0.10 -8.36
C PRO A 378 -7.71 0.63 -9.76
N MET A 379 -7.85 1.94 -9.94
CA MET A 379 -8.14 2.53 -11.26
C MET A 379 -7.03 2.28 -12.27
N VAL A 380 -5.79 2.14 -11.84
CA VAL A 380 -4.66 1.78 -12.71
C VAL A 380 -4.93 0.47 -13.44
N ALA A 381 -5.54 -0.49 -12.79
CA ALA A 381 -5.88 -1.78 -13.37
C ALA A 381 -6.89 -1.70 -14.52
N PHE A 382 -7.70 -0.65 -14.56
CA PHE A 382 -8.72 -0.46 -15.62
C PHE A 382 -8.17 0.21 -16.89
N VAL A 383 -7.00 0.85 -16.80
CA VAL A 383 -6.42 1.61 -17.92
C VAL A 383 -5.12 1.03 -18.45
N VAL A 384 -4.57 0.02 -17.80
CA VAL A 384 -3.28 -0.59 -18.15
C VAL A 384 -3.50 -2.07 -18.51
N PRO A 385 -2.90 -2.56 -19.62
CA PRO A 385 -2.87 -3.98 -19.92
C PRO A 385 -2.17 -4.79 -18.83
N GLU A 386 -2.55 -6.04 -18.65
CA GLU A 386 -2.03 -6.89 -17.57
C GLU A 386 -0.49 -7.05 -17.61
N HIS A 387 0.09 -7.13 -18.80
CA HIS A 387 1.55 -7.26 -18.95
C HIS A 387 2.35 -6.01 -18.57
N GLN A 388 1.69 -4.87 -18.33
CA GLN A 388 2.32 -3.60 -17.96
C GLN A 388 1.99 -3.14 -16.52
N LEU A 389 1.21 -3.92 -15.77
CA LEU A 389 0.73 -3.53 -14.44
C LEU A 389 1.87 -3.25 -13.45
N GLY A 390 2.85 -4.13 -13.35
CA GLY A 390 3.99 -3.95 -12.45
C GLY A 390 4.78 -2.69 -12.78
N THR A 391 4.99 -2.40 -14.04
CA THR A 391 5.68 -1.18 -14.50
C THR A 391 4.88 0.07 -14.19
N ALA A 392 3.56 0.06 -14.41
CA ALA A 392 2.69 1.19 -14.11
C ALA A 392 2.64 1.48 -12.60
N TYR A 393 2.45 0.47 -11.76
CA TYR A 393 2.47 0.63 -10.31
C TYR A 393 3.86 1.03 -9.79
N GLY A 394 4.92 0.48 -10.36
CA GLY A 394 6.30 0.86 -10.02
C GLY A 394 6.58 2.32 -10.35
N PHE A 395 6.16 2.80 -11.51
CA PHE A 395 6.27 4.20 -11.91
C PHE A 395 5.47 5.11 -10.97
N MET A 396 4.23 4.73 -10.66
CA MET A 396 3.36 5.48 -9.74
C MET A 396 4.01 5.60 -8.34
N GLN A 397 4.55 4.52 -7.83
CA GLN A 397 5.25 4.50 -6.54
C GLN A 397 6.53 5.34 -6.57
N SER A 398 7.30 5.27 -7.65
CA SER A 398 8.53 6.05 -7.83
C SER A 398 8.27 7.55 -7.85
N ILE A 399 7.28 8.01 -8.61
CA ILE A 399 6.95 9.44 -8.66
C ILE A 399 6.34 9.94 -7.36
N GLN A 400 5.58 9.10 -6.66
CA GLN A 400 5.08 9.41 -5.32
C GLN A 400 6.25 9.64 -4.34
N ASN A 401 7.23 8.75 -4.33
CA ASN A 401 8.41 8.88 -3.49
C ASN A 401 9.23 10.12 -3.82
N LEU A 402 9.42 10.41 -5.11
CA LEU A 402 10.09 11.63 -5.55
C LEU A 402 9.34 12.88 -5.10
N GLY A 403 8.04 12.91 -5.30
CA GLY A 403 7.19 14.02 -4.89
C GLY A 403 7.25 14.26 -3.39
N LEU A 404 7.13 13.19 -2.59
CA LEU A 404 7.22 13.27 -1.13
C LEU A 404 8.58 13.80 -0.67
N ALA A 405 9.67 13.33 -1.27
CA ALA A 405 11.03 13.77 -0.93
C ALA A 405 11.23 15.26 -1.22
N VAL A 406 10.89 15.71 -2.43
CA VAL A 406 11.05 17.10 -2.86
C VAL A 406 10.14 18.04 -2.08
N ILE A 407 8.87 17.70 -1.97
CA ILE A 407 7.87 18.56 -1.32
C ILE A 407 8.08 18.62 0.19
N SER A 408 8.57 17.58 0.83
CA SER A 408 8.95 17.62 2.26
C SER A 408 10.03 18.64 2.53
N ILE A 409 11.03 18.78 1.66
CA ILE A 409 12.08 19.79 1.76
C ILE A 409 11.48 21.19 1.58
N ILE A 410 10.64 21.38 0.56
CA ILE A 410 9.98 22.67 0.29
C ILE A 410 9.05 23.04 1.44
N ALA A 411 8.30 22.11 1.98
CA ALA A 411 7.41 22.34 3.13
C ALA A 411 8.19 22.78 4.37
N GLY A 412 9.33 22.12 4.66
CA GLY A 412 10.23 22.52 5.74
C GLY A 412 10.77 23.94 5.56
N MET A 413 11.18 24.30 4.34
CA MET A 413 11.66 25.65 4.00
C MET A 413 10.56 26.70 4.16
N ILE A 414 9.35 26.43 3.71
CA ILE A 414 8.20 27.33 3.88
C ILE A 414 7.89 27.54 5.35
N LEU A 415 7.87 26.46 6.13
CA LEU A 415 7.61 26.52 7.57
C LEU A 415 8.64 27.41 8.29
N ASP A 416 9.93 27.23 7.99
CA ASP A 416 11.01 27.97 8.62
C ASP A 416 11.02 29.46 8.25
N THR A 417 10.61 29.80 7.03
CA THR A 417 10.66 31.18 6.51
C THR A 417 9.35 31.95 6.63
N ARG A 418 8.20 31.25 6.53
CA ARG A 418 6.88 31.90 6.42
C ARG A 418 5.85 31.47 7.46
N GLY A 419 6.11 30.39 8.20
CA GLY A 419 5.23 29.89 9.23
C GLY A 419 4.11 28.96 8.72
N TYR A 420 3.25 28.52 9.64
CA TYR A 420 2.26 27.46 9.39
C TYR A 420 1.14 27.87 8.43
N LEU A 421 0.70 29.14 8.45
CA LEU A 421 -0.38 29.58 7.55
C LEU A 421 0.03 29.44 6.08
N PHE A 422 1.23 29.86 5.73
CA PHE A 422 1.75 29.72 4.37
C PHE A 422 1.98 28.25 4.00
N LEU A 423 2.39 27.43 4.96
CA LEU A 423 2.52 25.99 4.75
C LEU A 423 1.17 25.36 4.43
N GLU A 424 0.12 25.70 5.17
CA GLU A 424 -1.24 25.20 4.91
C GLU A 424 -1.78 25.68 3.56
N VAL A 425 -1.53 26.93 3.20
CA VAL A 425 -1.89 27.47 1.88
C VAL A 425 -1.17 26.73 0.76
N PHE A 426 0.08 26.38 0.97
CA PHE A 426 0.84 25.54 0.03
C PHE A 426 0.20 24.15 -0.14
N PHE A 427 -0.19 23.50 0.95
CA PHE A 427 -0.88 22.21 0.87
C PHE A 427 -2.26 22.34 0.21
N ILE A 428 -2.99 23.41 0.45
CA ILE A 428 -4.26 23.71 -0.24
C ILE A 428 -4.02 23.85 -1.75
N ALA A 429 -2.93 24.49 -2.16
CA ALA A 429 -2.57 24.60 -3.57
C ALA A 429 -2.28 23.22 -4.19
N CYS A 430 -1.57 22.34 -3.48
CA CYS A 430 -1.30 20.96 -3.93
C CYS A 430 -2.59 20.16 -4.10
N VAL A 431 -3.50 20.24 -3.13
CA VAL A 431 -4.80 19.56 -3.21
C VAL A 431 -5.66 20.14 -4.33
N SER A 432 -5.59 21.44 -4.56
CA SER A 432 -6.31 22.10 -5.67
C SER A 432 -5.81 21.63 -7.03
N LEU A 433 -4.51 21.41 -7.19
CA LEU A 433 -3.95 20.79 -8.40
C LEU A 433 -4.45 19.36 -8.58
N SER A 434 -4.54 18.60 -7.50
CA SER A 434 -5.13 17.27 -7.51
C SER A 434 -6.60 17.33 -7.94
N LEU A 435 -7.38 18.25 -7.41
CA LEU A 435 -8.77 18.47 -7.77
C LEU A 435 -8.93 18.79 -9.27
N LEU A 436 -8.11 19.70 -9.79
CA LEU A 436 -8.10 20.01 -11.22
C LEU A 436 -7.81 18.78 -12.05
N SER A 437 -6.84 17.96 -11.64
CA SER A 437 -6.47 16.73 -12.33
C SER A 437 -7.61 15.70 -12.31
N VAL A 438 -8.37 15.60 -11.22
CA VAL A 438 -9.55 14.72 -11.13
C VAL A 438 -10.64 15.18 -12.10
N VAL A 439 -10.91 16.48 -12.16
CA VAL A 439 -11.89 17.06 -13.10
C VAL A 439 -11.48 16.78 -14.54
N LEU A 440 -10.21 16.98 -14.88
CA LEU A 440 -9.68 16.67 -16.22
C LEU A 440 -9.80 15.18 -16.53
N LEU A 441 -9.51 14.30 -15.56
CA LEU A 441 -9.68 12.86 -15.72
C LEU A 441 -11.14 12.49 -16.03
N TYR A 442 -12.08 13.10 -15.30
CA TYR A 442 -13.50 12.87 -15.54
C TYR A 442 -13.90 13.30 -16.96
N LEU A 443 -13.47 14.48 -17.41
CA LEU A 443 -13.79 14.99 -18.75
C LEU A 443 -13.15 14.13 -19.85
N VAL A 444 -11.89 13.75 -19.70
CA VAL A 444 -11.18 12.88 -20.66
C VAL A 444 -11.85 11.50 -20.72
N ASN A 445 -12.20 10.93 -19.58
CA ASN A 445 -12.88 9.64 -19.52
C ASN A 445 -14.24 9.71 -20.24
N ARG A 446 -15.01 10.76 -20.01
CA ARG A 446 -16.31 10.96 -20.68
C ARG A 446 -16.16 11.10 -22.19
N ALA A 447 -15.13 11.79 -22.65
CA ALA A 447 -14.82 11.94 -24.08
C ALA A 447 -14.39 10.62 -24.74
N GLN A 448 -13.78 9.71 -23.97
CA GLN A 448 -13.27 8.41 -24.43
C GLN A 448 -14.25 7.23 -24.20
N GLY A 449 -15.50 7.48 -23.91
CA GLY A 449 -16.54 6.45 -23.76
C GLY A 449 -16.96 6.11 -22.33
N GLY A 450 -16.38 6.74 -21.29
CA GLY A 450 -16.86 6.66 -19.91
C GLY A 450 -16.56 5.38 -19.14
N THR A 451 -15.70 4.48 -19.63
CA THR A 451 -15.45 3.14 -19.06
C THR A 451 -14.91 3.17 -17.63
N LEU A 452 -14.05 4.14 -17.32
CA LEU A 452 -13.38 4.22 -16.02
C LEU A 452 -14.35 4.58 -14.88
N ASN A 453 -15.43 5.29 -15.19
CA ASN A 453 -16.42 5.76 -14.21
C ASN A 453 -17.76 5.02 -14.30
N TYR A 454 -17.77 3.82 -14.84
CA TYR A 454 -19.00 3.01 -14.89
C TYR A 454 -19.47 2.64 -13.46
N SER A 455 -20.79 2.67 -13.25
CA SER A 455 -21.38 2.12 -12.03
C SER A 455 -21.22 0.59 -12.00
N ALA A 456 -21.31 0.00 -10.81
CA ALA A 456 -21.27 -1.46 -10.66
C ALA A 456 -22.34 -2.15 -11.53
N ARG A 457 -23.53 -1.56 -11.59
CA ARG A 457 -24.63 -2.04 -12.44
C ARG A 457 -24.29 -2.00 -13.92
N GLN A 458 -23.70 -0.92 -14.42
CA GLN A 458 -23.27 -0.80 -15.81
C GLN A 458 -22.20 -1.82 -16.16
N ARG A 459 -21.24 -2.07 -15.27
CA ARG A 459 -20.20 -3.10 -15.45
C ARG A 459 -20.81 -4.49 -15.52
N GLU A 460 -21.78 -4.78 -14.67
CA GLU A 460 -22.50 -6.06 -14.68
C GLU A 460 -23.33 -6.25 -15.93
N GLU A 461 -24.06 -5.24 -16.39
CA GLU A 461 -24.82 -5.25 -17.65
C GLU A 461 -23.91 -5.50 -18.85
N ILE A 462 -22.72 -4.90 -18.91
CA ILE A 462 -21.73 -5.12 -19.96
C ILE A 462 -21.21 -6.56 -19.93
N LYS A 463 -20.92 -7.12 -18.76
CA LYS A 463 -20.52 -8.53 -18.63
C LYS A 463 -21.60 -9.48 -19.14
N LEU A 464 -22.85 -9.22 -18.82
CA LEU A 464 -23.98 -10.02 -19.28
C LEU A 464 -24.17 -9.93 -20.78
N SER A 465 -24.02 -8.74 -21.37
CA SER A 465 -24.16 -8.53 -22.83
C SER A 465 -23.04 -9.20 -23.65
N HIS A 466 -21.87 -9.45 -23.05
CA HIS A 466 -20.78 -10.18 -23.69
C HIS A 466 -20.91 -11.71 -23.52
N ALA A 467 -21.77 -12.17 -22.62
CA ALA A 467 -22.03 -13.58 -22.39
C ALA A 467 -23.15 -14.16 -23.27
N GLU A 468 -23.96 -13.28 -23.94
CA GLU A 468 -24.95 -13.65 -24.98
C GLU A 468 -24.30 -13.68 -26.39
#